data_0a93c671d1ff170a2475f43281cc63fc
#
_entry.id   0a93c671d1ff170a2475f43281cc63fc
#
_cell.length_a   1.000
_cell.length_b   1.000
_cell.length_c   1.000
_cell.angle_alpha   90.00
_cell.angle_beta   90.00
_cell.angle_gamma   90.00
#
_symmetry.space_group_name_H-M   'P 1'
#
loop_
_entity.id
_entity.type
_entity.pdbx_description
1 polymer ?
#
loop_
_entity_poly.entity_id
_entity_poly.type
_entity_poly.pdbx_seq_one_letter_code
_entity_poly.pdbx_strand_id
1 'polypeptide(L)'
;MTNQYDVFDIANWFYNNNLKIQENTYESNLTLNQLLYFADSFNYVINGRKLINQEIVGYMNSPVYQDIYIDFKDNGMKLIKENHDSLDDDTVKLLKIINFMFGQSDNYKYLSDITHKQSPWVNKKEDCEKVNYNPGLDLADFNKEERTNIIEVFNSYKSLDLDNLLVAKIGNNTIIYSRDTKLTDEDFLKLEALEKEEDSLFVEKIDGELVYG
;
A
#
# COMPACT_ATOMS: atom_id res chain seq x y z
N MET A 1 -9.96 17.45 11.94
CA MET A 1 -10.96 16.38 11.70
C MET A 1 -10.70 15.88 10.30
N THR A 2 -10.18 14.67 10.13
CA THR A 2 -9.98 14.11 8.80
C THR A 2 -11.34 13.84 8.16
N ASN A 3 -11.54 14.29 6.94
CA ASN A 3 -12.78 14.08 6.19
C ASN A 3 -12.87 12.62 5.72
N GLN A 4 -14.08 12.14 5.43
CA GLN A 4 -14.25 10.98 4.57
C GLN A 4 -14.25 11.45 3.12
N TYR A 5 -13.64 10.66 2.25
CA TYR A 5 -13.47 10.98 0.84
C TYR A 5 -14.24 10.00 -0.05
N ASP A 6 -14.54 10.43 -1.25
CA ASP A 6 -14.93 9.50 -2.31
C ASP A 6 -13.76 8.59 -2.67
N VAL A 7 -14.04 7.34 -3.00
CA VAL A 7 -12.99 6.37 -3.33
C VAL A 7 -12.16 6.82 -4.54
N PHE A 8 -12.77 7.56 -5.48
CA PHE A 8 -12.06 8.07 -6.65
C PHE A 8 -11.02 9.14 -6.31
N ASP A 9 -11.23 9.94 -5.24
CA ASP A 9 -10.24 10.92 -4.77
C ASP A 9 -8.95 10.22 -4.32
N ILE A 10 -9.10 9.19 -3.50
CA ILE A 10 -7.97 8.42 -2.98
C ILE A 10 -7.32 7.60 -4.12
N ALA A 11 -8.11 7.02 -5.01
CA ALA A 11 -7.61 6.28 -6.17
C ALA A 11 -6.83 7.17 -7.14
N ASN A 12 -7.30 8.40 -7.38
CA ASN A 12 -6.60 9.39 -8.20
C ASN A 12 -5.25 9.75 -7.61
N TRP A 13 -5.18 9.92 -6.28
CA TRP A 13 -3.90 10.18 -5.62
C TRP A 13 -2.91 9.03 -5.87
N PHE A 14 -3.30 7.77 -5.67
CA PHE A 14 -2.44 6.62 -5.97
C PHE A 14 -2.06 6.55 -7.45
N TYR A 15 -3.02 6.80 -8.36
CA TYR A 15 -2.76 6.82 -9.79
C TYR A 15 -1.64 7.82 -10.16
N ASN A 16 -1.67 9.02 -9.57
CA ASN A 16 -0.69 10.06 -9.87
C ASN A 16 0.66 9.87 -9.15
N ASN A 17 0.70 9.05 -8.09
CA ASN A 17 1.90 8.87 -7.26
C ASN A 17 2.49 7.45 -7.32
N ASN A 18 1.96 6.57 -8.19
CA ASN A 18 2.46 5.21 -8.35
C ASN A 18 2.40 4.78 -9.82
N LEU A 19 3.57 4.68 -10.45
CA LEU A 19 3.67 4.34 -11.89
C LEU A 19 3.12 2.95 -12.22
N LYS A 20 3.19 1.99 -11.29
CA LYS A 20 2.65 0.64 -11.49
C LYS A 20 1.14 0.64 -11.67
N ILE A 21 0.43 1.57 -11.02
CA ILE A 21 -1.02 1.71 -11.21
C ILE A 21 -1.35 2.19 -12.62
N GLN A 22 -0.46 3.00 -13.22
CA GLN A 22 -0.66 3.56 -14.57
C GLN A 22 -0.49 2.54 -15.70
N GLU A 23 0.08 1.36 -15.43
CA GLU A 23 0.29 0.30 -16.42
C GLU A 23 -1.01 -0.32 -16.95
N ASN A 24 -2.13 -0.12 -16.26
CA ASN A 24 -3.47 -0.58 -16.65
C ASN A 24 -3.54 -2.09 -16.89
N THR A 25 -2.90 -2.87 -16.02
CA THR A 25 -2.95 -4.33 -16.03
C THR A 25 -3.95 -4.87 -15.00
N TYR A 26 -4.24 -6.16 -15.04
CA TYR A 26 -5.03 -6.82 -14.01
C TYR A 26 -4.36 -6.72 -12.63
N GLU A 27 -3.05 -6.89 -12.59
CA GLU A 27 -2.22 -6.76 -11.39
C GLU A 27 -2.28 -5.34 -10.82
N SER A 28 -2.22 -4.32 -11.69
CA SER A 28 -2.35 -2.91 -11.30
C SER A 28 -3.71 -2.62 -10.65
N ASN A 29 -4.79 -3.22 -11.18
CA ASN A 29 -6.13 -3.10 -10.59
C ASN A 29 -6.18 -3.71 -9.19
N LEU A 30 -5.64 -4.93 -9.02
CA LEU A 30 -5.59 -5.58 -7.70
C LEU A 30 -4.75 -4.75 -6.72
N THR A 31 -3.57 -4.31 -7.13
CA THR A 31 -2.69 -3.48 -6.31
C THR A 31 -3.38 -2.19 -5.87
N LEU A 32 -4.06 -1.48 -6.77
CA LEU A 32 -4.80 -0.27 -6.40
C LEU A 32 -5.88 -0.56 -5.35
N ASN A 33 -6.68 -1.60 -5.53
CA ASN A 33 -7.71 -1.97 -4.56
C ASN A 33 -7.12 -2.34 -3.20
N GLN A 34 -5.96 -3.01 -3.17
CA GLN A 34 -5.25 -3.34 -1.93
C GLN A 34 -4.71 -2.08 -1.24
N LEU A 35 -4.13 -1.13 -1.98
CA LEU A 35 -3.67 0.14 -1.42
C LEU A 35 -4.82 0.96 -0.82
N LEU A 36 -5.97 1.00 -1.48
CA LEU A 36 -7.19 1.63 -0.97
C LEU A 36 -7.67 0.96 0.33
N TYR A 37 -7.69 -0.37 0.35
CA TYR A 37 -8.04 -1.12 1.55
C TYR A 37 -7.09 -0.85 2.71
N PHE A 38 -5.76 -0.85 2.48
CA PHE A 38 -4.79 -0.52 3.51
C PHE A 38 -4.93 0.91 4.00
N ALA A 39 -5.14 1.88 3.10
CA ALA A 39 -5.35 3.28 3.49
C ALA A 39 -6.60 3.44 4.40
N ASP A 40 -7.72 2.83 4.03
CA ASP A 40 -8.94 2.86 4.84
C ASP A 40 -8.77 2.12 6.18
N SER A 41 -8.11 0.94 6.16
CA SER A 41 -7.81 0.14 7.35
C SER A 41 -6.93 0.87 8.36
N PHE A 42 -5.83 1.46 7.90
CA PHE A 42 -4.93 2.25 8.75
C PHE A 42 -5.65 3.46 9.33
N ASN A 43 -6.40 4.21 8.50
CA ASN A 43 -7.18 5.35 8.99
C ASN A 43 -8.22 4.92 10.02
N TYR A 44 -8.91 3.80 9.78
CA TYR A 44 -9.89 3.28 10.72
C TYR A 44 -9.27 2.92 12.07
N VAL A 45 -8.14 2.24 12.06
CA VAL A 45 -7.46 1.82 13.30
C VAL A 45 -6.89 3.01 14.06
N ILE A 46 -6.32 4.00 13.36
CA ILE A 46 -5.65 5.16 13.96
C ILE A 46 -6.67 6.21 14.43
N ASN A 47 -7.69 6.50 13.61
CA ASN A 47 -8.63 7.60 13.81
C ASN A 47 -10.04 7.16 14.22
N GLY A 48 -10.31 5.85 14.31
CA GLY A 48 -11.61 5.28 14.72
C GLY A 48 -12.71 5.43 13.67
N ARG A 49 -12.38 5.74 12.40
CA ARG A 49 -13.37 5.94 11.33
C ARG A 49 -12.77 5.63 9.95
N LYS A 50 -13.63 5.26 9.03
CA LYS A 50 -13.26 5.04 7.62
C LYS A 50 -12.72 6.32 6.98
N LEU A 51 -11.74 6.16 6.10
CA LEU A 51 -11.25 7.20 5.21
C LEU A 51 -12.15 7.35 3.97
N ILE A 52 -12.68 6.23 3.49
CA ILE A 52 -13.42 6.12 2.23
C ILE A 52 -14.91 5.91 2.53
N ASN A 53 -15.77 6.64 1.81
CA ASN A 53 -17.23 6.58 2.00
C ASN A 53 -17.84 5.27 1.52
N GLN A 54 -17.30 4.67 0.44
CA GLN A 54 -17.83 3.47 -0.19
C GLN A 54 -17.60 2.22 0.66
N GLU A 55 -18.37 1.19 0.39
CA GLU A 55 -18.25 -0.10 1.04
C GLU A 55 -17.09 -0.92 0.43
N ILE A 56 -16.40 -1.66 1.29
CA ILE A 56 -15.41 -2.66 0.91
C ILE A 56 -16.12 -3.99 0.76
N VAL A 57 -15.91 -4.70 -0.33
CA VAL A 57 -16.44 -6.05 -0.53
C VAL A 57 -15.29 -7.08 -0.61
N GLY A 58 -15.54 -8.28 -0.12
CA GLY A 58 -14.60 -9.37 -0.17
C GLY A 58 -14.70 -10.13 -1.49
N TYR A 59 -13.66 -10.03 -2.34
CA TYR A 59 -13.48 -10.91 -3.48
C TYR A 59 -12.56 -12.07 -3.09
N MET A 60 -12.59 -13.15 -3.87
CA MET A 60 -11.75 -14.33 -3.65
C MET A 60 -10.25 -13.97 -3.51
N ASN A 61 -9.77 -13.01 -4.26
CA ASN A 61 -8.35 -12.66 -4.32
C ASN A 61 -7.97 -11.43 -3.50
N SER A 62 -8.94 -10.63 -3.04
CA SER A 62 -8.63 -9.35 -2.37
C SER A 62 -9.90 -8.67 -1.85
N PRO A 63 -9.81 -7.84 -0.81
CA PRO A 63 -10.76 -6.75 -0.57
C PRO A 63 -10.80 -5.80 -1.77
N VAL A 64 -12.00 -5.34 -2.17
CA VAL A 64 -12.22 -4.56 -3.38
C VAL A 64 -13.22 -3.42 -3.12
N TYR A 65 -12.92 -2.25 -3.66
CA TYR A 65 -13.90 -1.20 -3.92
C TYR A 65 -14.46 -1.39 -5.32
N GLN A 66 -15.71 -1.84 -5.40
CA GLN A 66 -16.30 -2.33 -6.65
C GLN A 66 -16.30 -1.28 -7.77
N ASP A 67 -16.57 -0.01 -7.43
CA ASP A 67 -16.59 1.08 -8.41
C ASP A 67 -15.21 1.29 -9.04
N ILE A 68 -14.14 1.21 -8.24
CA ILE A 68 -12.76 1.31 -8.72
C ILE A 68 -12.40 0.11 -9.59
N TYR A 69 -12.76 -1.10 -9.15
CA TYR A 69 -12.48 -2.31 -9.92
C TYR A 69 -13.09 -2.26 -11.31
N ILE A 70 -14.35 -1.78 -11.42
CA ILE A 70 -15.09 -1.64 -12.69
C ILE A 70 -14.49 -0.52 -13.53
N ASP A 71 -14.23 0.67 -12.98
CA ASP A 71 -13.65 1.78 -13.74
C ASP A 71 -12.29 1.43 -14.32
N PHE A 72 -11.48 0.72 -13.52
CA PHE A 72 -10.17 0.25 -13.96
C PHE A 72 -10.27 -0.75 -15.10
N LYS A 73 -11.16 -1.75 -14.97
CA LYS A 73 -11.30 -2.84 -15.92
C LYS A 73 -12.01 -2.43 -17.20
N ASP A 74 -13.14 -1.71 -17.07
CA ASP A 74 -14.10 -1.53 -18.16
C ASP A 74 -14.04 -0.12 -18.79
N ASN A 75 -13.58 0.89 -18.04
CA ASN A 75 -13.58 2.30 -18.44
C ASN A 75 -12.17 2.89 -18.66
N GLY A 76 -11.12 2.09 -18.56
CA GLY A 76 -9.74 2.55 -18.74
C GLY A 76 -9.31 3.62 -17.73
N MET A 77 -9.80 3.52 -16.50
CA MET A 77 -9.54 4.44 -15.38
C MET A 77 -10.03 5.88 -15.65
N LYS A 78 -11.15 6.05 -16.35
CA LYS A 78 -11.65 7.37 -16.73
C LYS A 78 -12.05 8.19 -15.52
N LEU A 79 -12.87 7.63 -14.62
CA LEU A 79 -13.35 8.33 -13.42
C LEU A 79 -12.20 8.59 -12.45
N ILE A 80 -11.26 7.64 -12.30
CA ILE A 80 -10.06 7.82 -11.49
C ILE A 80 -9.25 9.02 -12.00
N LYS A 81 -9.01 9.13 -13.31
CA LYS A 81 -8.20 10.20 -13.92
C LYS A 81 -8.89 11.56 -13.89
N GLU A 82 -10.20 11.60 -13.97
CA GLU A 82 -10.99 12.83 -14.01
C GLU A 82 -11.27 13.42 -12.62
N ASN A 83 -11.01 12.67 -11.55
CA ASN A 83 -11.25 13.12 -10.19
C ASN A 83 -10.09 13.96 -9.64
N HIS A 84 -10.37 15.08 -8.98
CA HIS A 84 -9.38 16.07 -8.59
C HIS A 84 -9.65 16.73 -7.23
N ASP A 85 -10.43 16.08 -6.36
CA ASP A 85 -10.70 16.66 -5.05
C ASP A 85 -9.41 16.77 -4.21
N SER A 86 -9.30 17.83 -3.45
CA SER A 86 -8.13 18.08 -2.61
C SER A 86 -8.20 17.27 -1.33
N LEU A 87 -7.13 16.52 -1.04
CA LEU A 87 -6.94 15.80 0.21
C LEU A 87 -6.26 16.69 1.24
N ASP A 88 -6.59 16.51 2.50
CA ASP A 88 -5.87 17.18 3.59
C ASP A 88 -4.46 16.58 3.80
N ASP A 89 -3.58 17.36 4.45
CA ASP A 89 -2.16 16.99 4.64
C ASP A 89 -1.99 15.69 5.44
N ASP A 90 -2.84 15.44 6.43
CA ASP A 90 -2.79 14.21 7.23
C ASP A 90 -3.14 12.99 6.38
N THR A 91 -4.16 13.12 5.52
CA THR A 91 -4.53 12.10 4.55
C THR A 91 -3.41 11.84 3.56
N VAL A 92 -2.85 12.89 2.95
CA VAL A 92 -1.71 12.76 2.02
C VAL A 92 -0.53 12.04 2.68
N LYS A 93 -0.22 12.39 3.94
CA LYS A 93 0.84 11.72 4.71
C LYS A 93 0.57 10.23 4.92
N LEU A 94 -0.67 9.86 5.25
CA LEU A 94 -1.08 8.47 5.36
C LEU A 94 -0.90 7.73 4.03
N LEU A 95 -1.38 8.31 2.91
CA LEU A 95 -1.28 7.69 1.60
C LEU A 95 0.18 7.51 1.15
N LYS A 96 1.08 8.46 1.46
CA LYS A 96 2.52 8.33 1.22
C LYS A 96 3.09 7.13 1.97
N ILE A 97 2.74 6.95 3.24
CA ILE A 97 3.17 5.80 4.05
C ILE A 97 2.68 4.49 3.41
N ILE A 98 1.39 4.40 3.10
CA ILE A 98 0.81 3.21 2.48
C ILE A 98 1.46 2.90 1.13
N ASN A 99 1.66 3.91 0.27
CA ASN A 99 2.30 3.73 -1.03
C ASN A 99 3.78 3.31 -0.89
N PHE A 100 4.48 3.83 0.10
CA PHE A 100 5.86 3.45 0.39
C PHE A 100 5.95 2.00 0.85
N MET A 101 5.10 1.58 1.78
CA MET A 101 5.10 0.23 2.36
C MET A 101 4.66 -0.86 1.38
N PHE A 102 3.61 -0.60 0.63
CA PHE A 102 2.91 -1.61 -0.16
C PHE A 102 2.94 -1.36 -1.66
N GLY A 103 3.02 -0.10 -2.09
CA GLY A 103 2.94 0.28 -3.50
C GLY A 103 4.18 -0.07 -4.32
N GLN A 104 5.30 -0.42 -3.69
CA GLN A 104 6.54 -0.81 -4.35
C GLN A 104 6.62 -2.31 -4.65
N SER A 105 5.72 -3.12 -4.10
CA SER A 105 5.71 -4.57 -4.32
C SER A 105 5.44 -4.92 -5.78
N ASP A 106 6.29 -5.77 -6.37
CA ASP A 106 6.05 -6.38 -7.68
C ASP A 106 5.16 -7.63 -7.59
N ASN A 107 4.80 -8.03 -6.36
CA ASN A 107 4.05 -9.24 -6.10
C ASN A 107 2.69 -8.92 -5.47
N TYR A 108 1.67 -8.75 -6.32
CA TYR A 108 0.29 -8.53 -5.85
C TYR A 108 -0.24 -9.70 -4.99
N LYS A 109 0.30 -10.92 -5.17
CA LYS A 109 -0.07 -12.09 -4.35
C LYS A 109 0.39 -11.90 -2.90
N TYR A 110 1.55 -11.30 -2.68
CA TYR A 110 2.02 -10.97 -1.33
C TYR A 110 1.05 -10.04 -0.61
N LEU A 111 0.54 -9.01 -1.29
CA LEU A 111 -0.46 -8.12 -0.71
C LEU A 111 -1.79 -8.84 -0.45
N SER A 112 -2.20 -9.75 -1.34
CA SER A 112 -3.37 -10.62 -1.12
C SER A 112 -3.18 -11.51 0.11
N ASP A 113 -2.01 -12.11 0.28
CA ASP A 113 -1.70 -12.97 1.43
C ASP A 113 -1.76 -12.18 2.75
N ILE A 114 -1.36 -10.91 2.76
CA ILE A 114 -1.51 -10.03 3.93
C ILE A 114 -3.00 -9.79 4.22
N THR A 115 -3.78 -9.36 3.22
CA THR A 115 -5.20 -9.05 3.41
C THR A 115 -6.01 -10.28 3.82
N HIS A 116 -5.67 -11.46 3.31
CA HIS A 116 -6.32 -12.73 3.63
C HIS A 116 -6.02 -13.26 5.04
N LYS A 117 -5.05 -12.72 5.72
CA LYS A 117 -4.75 -13.01 7.13
C LYS A 117 -5.48 -12.08 8.10
N GLN A 118 -6.05 -10.98 7.61
CA GLN A 118 -6.70 -9.99 8.44
C GLN A 118 -8.16 -10.33 8.75
N SER A 119 -8.57 -10.07 9.99
CA SER A 119 -9.89 -10.45 10.52
C SER A 119 -11.07 -9.98 9.67
N PRO A 120 -11.10 -8.78 9.06
CA PRO A 120 -12.20 -8.38 8.19
C PRO A 120 -12.45 -9.34 7.02
N TRP A 121 -11.39 -9.89 6.41
CA TRP A 121 -11.53 -10.88 5.33
C TRP A 121 -11.73 -12.29 5.89
N VAL A 122 -10.97 -12.69 6.93
CA VAL A 122 -11.02 -14.03 7.53
C VAL A 122 -12.42 -14.36 8.03
N ASN A 123 -13.10 -13.40 8.68
CA ASN A 123 -14.46 -13.59 9.20
C ASN A 123 -15.52 -13.80 8.10
N LYS A 124 -15.18 -13.47 6.85
CA LYS A 124 -16.05 -13.62 5.67
C LYS A 124 -15.50 -14.59 4.63
N LYS A 125 -14.43 -15.31 4.94
CA LYS A 125 -13.70 -16.16 4.00
C LYS A 125 -14.60 -17.09 3.20
N GLU A 126 -15.46 -17.87 3.87
CA GLU A 126 -16.37 -18.80 3.22
C GLU A 126 -17.32 -18.13 2.23
N ASP A 127 -17.72 -16.89 2.51
CA ASP A 127 -18.59 -16.10 1.66
C ASP A 127 -17.79 -15.47 0.49
N CYS A 128 -16.56 -15.01 0.74
CA CYS A 128 -15.66 -14.47 -0.30
C CYS A 128 -15.27 -15.52 -1.36
N GLU A 129 -15.22 -16.79 -0.95
CA GLU A 129 -14.90 -17.92 -1.84
C GLU A 129 -16.11 -18.42 -2.65
N LYS A 130 -17.34 -17.93 -2.39
CA LYS A 130 -18.53 -18.29 -3.16
C LYS A 130 -18.58 -17.59 -4.50
N VAL A 131 -18.96 -18.33 -5.52
CA VAL A 131 -19.16 -17.78 -6.87
C VAL A 131 -20.35 -16.80 -6.87
N ASN A 132 -20.15 -15.63 -7.46
CA ASN A 132 -21.15 -14.56 -7.57
C ASN A 132 -21.67 -13.99 -6.23
N TYR A 133 -20.90 -14.09 -5.16
CA TYR A 133 -21.23 -13.47 -3.89
C TYR A 133 -20.01 -12.73 -3.33
N ASN A 134 -20.16 -11.45 -3.09
CA ASN A 134 -19.11 -10.57 -2.57
C ASN A 134 -19.61 -9.92 -1.28
N PRO A 135 -19.32 -10.49 -0.11
CA PRO A 135 -19.80 -9.97 1.16
C PRO A 135 -19.18 -8.60 1.48
N GLY A 136 -19.92 -7.73 2.15
CA GLY A 136 -19.36 -6.54 2.76
C GLY A 136 -18.36 -6.90 3.86
N LEU A 137 -17.22 -6.21 3.87
CA LEU A 137 -16.20 -6.33 4.92
C LEU A 137 -16.32 -5.18 5.91
N ASP A 138 -16.23 -5.50 7.20
CA ASP A 138 -16.28 -4.50 8.27
C ASP A 138 -14.89 -4.33 8.90
N LEU A 139 -14.34 -3.13 8.86
CA LEU A 139 -13.06 -2.81 9.50
C LEU A 139 -13.15 -2.84 11.04
N ALA A 140 -14.36 -2.86 11.61
CA ALA A 140 -14.55 -3.09 13.05
C ALA A 140 -14.09 -4.49 13.48
N ASP A 141 -14.04 -5.44 12.55
CA ASP A 141 -13.60 -6.83 12.79
C ASP A 141 -12.11 -6.96 13.12
N PHE A 142 -11.29 -5.94 12.86
CA PHE A 142 -9.87 -5.97 13.27
C PHE A 142 -9.74 -6.30 14.76
N ASN A 143 -9.04 -7.38 15.08
CA ASN A 143 -8.78 -7.77 16.46
C ASN A 143 -7.73 -6.84 17.12
N LYS A 144 -7.52 -7.03 18.42
CA LYS A 144 -6.63 -6.17 19.21
C LYS A 144 -5.18 -6.25 18.75
N GLU A 145 -4.69 -7.43 18.40
CA GLU A 145 -3.31 -7.64 17.94
C GLU A 145 -3.06 -6.95 16.61
N GLU A 146 -3.96 -7.14 15.65
CA GLU A 146 -3.89 -6.48 14.34
C GLU A 146 -3.90 -4.96 14.45
N ARG A 147 -4.77 -4.40 15.33
CA ARG A 147 -4.80 -2.95 15.60
C ARG A 147 -3.48 -2.46 16.19
N THR A 148 -2.91 -3.22 17.13
CA THR A 148 -1.61 -2.87 17.74
C THR A 148 -0.52 -2.86 16.66
N ASN A 149 -0.44 -3.91 15.84
CA ASN A 149 0.55 -4.02 14.76
C ASN A 149 0.42 -2.87 13.75
N ILE A 150 -0.80 -2.53 13.33
CA ILE A 150 -1.04 -1.38 12.42
C ILE A 150 -0.54 -0.07 13.03
N ILE A 151 -0.82 0.18 14.31
CA ILE A 151 -0.38 1.40 15.01
C ILE A 151 1.14 1.45 15.11
N GLU A 152 1.79 0.34 15.49
CA GLU A 152 3.24 0.26 15.63
C GLU A 152 3.94 0.50 14.28
N VAL A 153 3.48 -0.18 13.24
CA VAL A 153 3.99 0.00 11.88
C VAL A 153 3.80 1.44 11.40
N PHE A 154 2.59 2.01 11.54
CA PHE A 154 2.35 3.40 11.16
C PHE A 154 3.29 4.37 11.89
N ASN A 155 3.49 4.21 13.20
CA ASN A 155 4.34 5.06 13.98
C ASN A 155 5.82 4.96 13.58
N SER A 156 6.28 3.79 13.14
CA SER A 156 7.63 3.59 12.62
C SER A 156 7.89 4.41 11.36
N TYR A 157 6.91 4.48 10.45
CA TYR A 157 7.04 5.24 9.20
C TYR A 157 6.69 6.73 9.32
N LYS A 158 5.85 7.10 10.31
CA LYS A 158 5.35 8.47 10.47
C LYS A 158 6.45 9.52 10.68
N SER A 159 7.57 9.13 11.27
CA SER A 159 8.71 10.00 11.56
C SER A 159 9.73 10.06 10.41
N LEU A 160 9.61 9.21 9.39
CA LEU A 160 10.53 9.19 8.27
C LEU A 160 10.20 10.29 7.25
N ASP A 161 11.23 10.88 6.68
CA ASP A 161 11.12 11.74 5.51
C ASP A 161 11.03 10.88 4.24
N LEU A 162 9.83 10.35 3.97
CA LEU A 162 9.61 9.44 2.85
C LEU A 162 9.89 10.08 1.48
N ASP A 163 9.80 11.41 1.36
CA ASP A 163 10.10 12.12 0.13
C ASP A 163 11.61 12.11 -0.17
N ASN A 164 12.43 11.93 0.87
CA ASN A 164 13.89 11.82 0.74
C ASN A 164 14.37 10.37 0.60
N LEU A 165 13.52 9.38 0.65
CA LEU A 165 13.89 7.98 0.47
C LEU A 165 13.74 7.53 -0.98
N LEU A 166 14.69 6.71 -1.42
CA LEU A 166 14.66 5.97 -2.68
C LEU A 166 14.49 4.48 -2.39
N VAL A 167 13.69 3.83 -3.19
CA VAL A 167 13.53 2.37 -3.19
C VAL A 167 14.04 1.84 -4.53
N ALA A 168 15.00 0.95 -4.50
CA ALA A 168 15.59 0.35 -5.70
C ALA A 168 15.71 -1.16 -5.55
N LYS A 169 15.53 -1.89 -6.66
CA LYS A 169 15.89 -3.31 -6.74
C LYS A 169 17.35 -3.40 -7.13
N ILE A 170 18.20 -3.95 -6.24
CA ILE A 170 19.63 -4.17 -6.48
C ILE A 170 19.93 -5.64 -6.20
N GLY A 171 20.36 -6.36 -7.23
CA GLY A 171 20.47 -7.81 -7.16
C GLY A 171 19.12 -8.47 -6.84
N ASN A 172 19.08 -9.25 -5.76
CA ASN A 172 17.88 -9.96 -5.31
C ASN A 172 17.09 -9.21 -4.23
N ASN A 173 17.59 -8.04 -3.77
CA ASN A 173 17.08 -7.33 -2.61
C ASN A 173 16.38 -6.03 -2.99
N THR A 174 15.43 -5.62 -2.16
CA THR A 174 14.85 -4.28 -2.17
C THR A 174 15.65 -3.41 -1.23
N ILE A 175 16.29 -2.37 -1.77
CA ILE A 175 17.18 -1.46 -1.05
C ILE A 175 16.49 -0.13 -0.87
N ILE A 176 16.49 0.39 0.36
CA ILE A 176 15.94 1.69 0.73
C ILE A 176 17.10 2.56 1.22
N TYR A 177 17.29 3.73 0.62
CA TYR A 177 18.34 4.66 1.00
C TYR A 177 17.94 6.12 0.79
N SER A 178 18.56 7.03 1.53
CA SER A 178 18.31 8.47 1.35
C SER A 178 18.85 8.97 0.00
N ARG A 179 18.14 9.92 -0.64
CA ARG A 179 18.60 10.65 -1.83
C ARG A 179 19.95 11.32 -1.61
N ASP A 180 20.26 11.66 -0.36
CA ASP A 180 21.52 12.29 0.03
C ASP A 180 22.67 11.28 0.14
N THR A 181 22.38 9.97 0.20
CA THR A 181 23.37 8.91 0.25
C THR A 181 24.01 8.73 -1.11
N LYS A 182 25.29 9.11 -1.23
CA LYS A 182 26.05 8.95 -2.47
C LYS A 182 26.62 7.53 -2.54
N LEU A 183 25.87 6.63 -3.17
CA LEU A 183 26.35 5.29 -3.47
C LEU A 183 27.33 5.34 -4.66
N THR A 184 28.46 4.64 -4.54
CA THR A 184 29.46 4.47 -5.59
C THR A 184 29.21 3.17 -6.35
N ASP A 185 29.86 2.97 -7.52
CA ASP A 185 29.78 1.72 -8.27
C ASP A 185 30.23 0.52 -7.41
N GLU A 186 31.22 0.72 -6.53
CA GLU A 186 31.67 -0.33 -5.60
C GLU A 186 30.59 -0.68 -4.56
N ASP A 187 29.82 0.33 -4.07
CA ASP A 187 28.72 0.09 -3.16
C ASP A 187 27.60 -0.69 -3.87
N PHE A 188 27.28 -0.35 -5.13
CA PHE A 188 26.30 -1.10 -5.90
C PHE A 188 26.72 -2.56 -6.11
N LEU A 189 27.99 -2.83 -6.41
CA LEU A 189 28.50 -4.20 -6.53
C LEU A 189 28.40 -4.98 -5.21
N LYS A 190 28.67 -4.33 -4.07
CA LYS A 190 28.52 -4.96 -2.76
C LYS A 190 27.05 -5.30 -2.47
N LEU A 191 26.11 -4.38 -2.74
CA LEU A 191 24.68 -4.60 -2.56
C LEU A 191 24.13 -5.68 -3.49
N GLU A 192 24.61 -5.75 -4.74
CA GLU A 192 24.22 -6.78 -5.71
C GLU A 192 24.66 -8.18 -5.29
N ALA A 193 25.81 -8.29 -4.59
CA ALA A 193 26.37 -9.54 -4.11
C ALA A 193 25.73 -10.05 -2.81
N LEU A 194 24.84 -9.29 -2.16
CA LEU A 194 24.17 -9.74 -0.95
C LEU A 194 23.25 -10.93 -1.22
N GLU A 195 23.20 -11.85 -0.27
CA GLU A 195 22.19 -12.90 -0.27
C GLU A 195 20.78 -12.29 -0.23
N LYS A 196 19.81 -13.06 -0.73
CA LYS A 196 18.42 -12.59 -0.74
C LYS A 196 17.88 -12.52 0.68
N GLU A 197 17.43 -11.34 1.08
CA GLU A 197 16.68 -11.10 2.31
C GLU A 197 15.17 -11.10 2.04
N GLU A 198 14.38 -11.46 3.06
CA GLU A 198 12.92 -11.44 2.97
C GLU A 198 12.39 -10.00 3.06
N ASP A 199 13.04 -9.19 3.91
CA ASP A 199 12.68 -7.79 4.13
C ASP A 199 13.51 -6.83 3.26
N SER A 200 13.03 -5.60 3.14
CA SER A 200 13.79 -4.52 2.51
C SER A 200 14.93 -4.07 3.41
N LEU A 201 16.12 -3.86 2.84
CA LEU A 201 17.30 -3.40 3.56
C LEU A 201 17.39 -1.87 3.51
N PHE A 202 17.47 -1.24 4.68
CA PHE A 202 17.83 0.17 4.80
C PHE A 202 19.35 0.30 4.70
N VAL A 203 19.81 1.22 3.85
CA VAL A 203 21.23 1.42 3.56
C VAL A 203 21.65 2.85 3.85
N GLU A 204 22.70 3.01 4.60
CA GLU A 204 23.34 4.28 4.94
C GLU A 204 24.85 4.22 4.68
N LYS A 205 25.49 5.38 4.59
CA LYS A 205 26.93 5.53 4.65
C LYS A 205 27.34 6.22 5.94
N ILE A 206 28.11 5.50 6.77
CA ILE A 206 28.66 6.03 8.03
C ILE A 206 30.17 6.03 7.88
N ASP A 207 30.78 7.22 7.98
CA ASP A 207 32.23 7.41 7.80
C ASP A 207 32.79 6.85 6.48
N GLY A 208 31.96 6.83 5.43
CA GLY A 208 32.31 6.32 4.10
C GLY A 208 32.10 4.80 3.93
N GLU A 209 31.77 4.09 4.98
CA GLU A 209 31.45 2.67 4.95
C GLU A 209 29.96 2.42 4.75
N LEU A 210 29.62 1.40 3.95
CA LEU A 210 28.26 0.98 3.71
C LEU A 210 27.74 0.17 4.91
N VAL A 211 26.65 0.65 5.51
CA VAL A 211 25.94 -0.02 6.62
C VAL A 211 24.53 -0.34 6.17
N TYR A 212 24.06 -1.54 6.45
CA TYR A 212 22.69 -1.98 6.10
C TYR A 212 22.11 -2.88 7.17
N GLY A 213 20.75 -2.85 7.31
CA GLY A 213 20.00 -3.64 8.27
C GLY A 213 18.51 -3.64 7.99
#